data_48ee5f55860f31b4e1aeeba0cdb42d79
#
_entry.id   48ee5f55860f31b4e1aeeba0cdb42d79
#
_cell.length_a   1.000
_cell.length_b   1.000
_cell.length_c   1.000
_cell.angle_alpha   90.00
_cell.angle_beta   90.00
_cell.angle_gamma   90.00
#
_symmetry.space_group_name_H-M   'P 1'
#
loop_
_entity.id
_entity.type
_entity.pdbx_description
1 polymer ?
#
loop_
_entity_poly.entity_id
_entity_poly.type
_entity_poly.pdbx_seq_one_letter_code
_entity_poly.pdbx_strand_id
1 'polypeptide(L)'
;GQDRLIAELLEVRPDMTIVMLAGSPVSMKPWADRAKAIVWMSYSGMEGGTALAEVLFGAVNPSGKLAETLPEEIPECFRKEAYFPGRPLTDAEKKHMNAHLTQTYAEGIFVGYRYYEKNRIPVQFCFGHGLSYTDFTYDNLKIEEIPSKARANGFDVQLQVRNVGALEG
;
A
#
# COMPACT_ATOMS: atom_id res chain seq x y z
N GLY A 1 -17.44 13.31 7.76
CA GLY A 1 -17.32 12.32 6.75
C GLY A 1 -17.09 10.91 7.31
N GLN A 2 -16.44 10.08 6.52
CA GLN A 2 -16.20 8.66 6.81
C GLN A 2 -15.38 8.43 8.08
N ASP A 3 -14.32 9.21 8.31
CA ASP A 3 -13.50 9.08 9.52
C ASP A 3 -14.32 9.28 10.80
N ARG A 4 -15.22 10.25 10.79
CA ARG A 4 -16.12 10.49 11.92
C ARG A 4 -17.06 9.30 12.16
N LEU A 5 -17.62 8.75 11.08
CA LEU A 5 -18.48 7.58 11.15
C LEU A 5 -17.73 6.38 11.77
N ILE A 6 -16.52 6.11 11.26
CA ILE A 6 -15.68 5.02 11.79
C ILE A 6 -15.36 5.26 13.27
N ALA A 7 -14.96 6.47 13.64
CA ALA A 7 -14.62 6.81 15.01
C ALA A 7 -15.82 6.61 15.96
N GLU A 8 -17.01 7.07 15.58
CA GLU A 8 -18.24 6.89 16.39
C GLU A 8 -18.66 5.42 16.50
N LEU A 9 -18.51 4.65 15.41
CA LEU A 9 -18.81 3.21 15.44
C LEU A 9 -17.82 2.44 16.32
N LEU A 10 -16.54 2.79 16.33
CA LEU A 10 -15.53 2.18 17.19
C LEU A 10 -15.78 2.44 18.69
N GLU A 11 -16.47 3.53 19.05
CA GLU A 11 -16.90 3.75 20.45
C GLU A 11 -17.96 2.73 20.89
N VAL A 12 -18.84 2.34 19.95
CA VAL A 12 -19.94 1.40 20.25
C VAL A 12 -19.51 -0.06 20.06
N ARG A 13 -18.69 -0.33 19.05
CA ARG A 13 -18.24 -1.67 18.65
C ARG A 13 -16.73 -1.67 18.35
N PRO A 14 -15.89 -1.71 19.39
CA PRO A 14 -14.43 -1.65 19.21
C PRO A 14 -13.83 -2.92 18.57
N ASP A 15 -14.61 -3.98 18.46
CA ASP A 15 -14.23 -5.28 17.87
C ASP A 15 -14.64 -5.43 16.40
N MET A 16 -15.17 -4.39 15.77
CA MET A 16 -15.57 -4.47 14.37
C MET A 16 -14.39 -4.56 13.41
N THR A 17 -14.61 -5.26 12.31
CA THR A 17 -13.70 -5.26 11.15
C THR A 17 -14.07 -4.12 10.21
N ILE A 18 -13.07 -3.35 9.77
CA ILE A 18 -13.25 -2.27 8.80
C ILE A 18 -12.82 -2.75 7.43
N VAL A 19 -13.70 -2.67 6.45
CA VAL A 19 -13.42 -3.03 5.06
C VAL A 19 -13.23 -1.76 4.24
N MET A 20 -12.04 -1.61 3.66
CA MET A 20 -11.66 -0.45 2.84
C MET A 20 -11.70 -0.82 1.36
N LEU A 21 -12.50 -0.08 0.59
CA LEU A 21 -12.52 -0.13 -0.88
C LEU A 21 -11.98 1.20 -1.40
N ALA A 22 -10.74 1.22 -1.78
CA ALA A 22 -10.07 2.41 -2.30
C ALA A 22 -9.01 2.03 -3.33
N GLY A 23 -8.86 2.83 -4.38
CA GLY A 23 -7.88 2.61 -5.43
C GLY A 23 -6.60 3.42 -5.27
N SER A 24 -6.45 4.12 -4.14
CA SER A 24 -5.26 4.89 -3.81
C SER A 24 -5.10 5.02 -2.30
N PRO A 25 -3.90 5.32 -1.79
CA PRO A 25 -3.66 5.50 -0.38
C PRO A 25 -4.58 6.53 0.25
N VAL A 26 -5.14 6.20 1.39
CA VAL A 26 -5.92 7.12 2.23
C VAL A 26 -5.30 7.18 3.62
N SER A 27 -5.35 8.36 4.25
CA SER A 27 -4.91 8.49 5.64
C SER A 27 -5.98 7.88 6.55
N MET A 28 -5.57 6.92 7.37
CA MET A 28 -6.41 6.26 8.36
C MET A 28 -5.99 6.64 9.79
N LYS A 29 -5.06 7.58 9.93
CA LYS A 29 -4.49 8.03 11.20
C LYS A 29 -5.51 8.30 12.31
N PRO A 30 -6.70 8.89 12.04
CA PRO A 30 -7.65 9.18 13.11
C PRO A 30 -8.22 7.94 13.82
N TRP A 31 -8.13 6.74 13.23
CA TRP A 31 -8.83 5.57 13.75
C TRP A 31 -8.09 4.23 13.59
N ALA A 32 -7.05 4.13 12.76
CA ALA A 32 -6.41 2.86 12.43
C ALA A 32 -5.88 2.13 13.67
N ASP A 33 -5.27 2.83 14.62
CA ASP A 33 -4.70 2.23 15.84
C ASP A 33 -5.77 1.68 16.81
N ARG A 34 -7.02 2.09 16.61
CA ARG A 34 -8.18 1.62 17.39
C ARG A 34 -8.88 0.44 16.72
N ALA A 35 -8.68 0.24 15.44
CA ALA A 35 -9.31 -0.83 14.68
C ALA A 35 -8.67 -2.18 15.00
N LYS A 36 -9.47 -3.19 15.31
CA LYS A 36 -9.01 -4.57 15.57
C LYS A 36 -8.58 -5.28 14.30
N ALA A 37 -9.25 -5.01 13.20
CA ALA A 37 -8.94 -5.56 11.89
C ALA A 37 -9.31 -4.59 10.78
N ILE A 38 -8.45 -4.50 9.77
CA ILE A 38 -8.69 -3.72 8.55
C ILE A 38 -8.46 -4.65 7.36
N VAL A 39 -9.43 -4.77 6.48
CA VAL A 39 -9.33 -5.49 5.21
C VAL A 39 -9.24 -4.48 4.09
N TRP A 40 -8.10 -4.44 3.41
CA TRP A 40 -7.87 -3.56 2.25
C TRP A 40 -8.16 -4.32 0.96
N MET A 41 -9.24 -3.97 0.27
CA MET A 41 -9.70 -4.70 -0.90
C MET A 41 -9.31 -4.07 -2.25
N SER A 42 -8.81 -2.84 -2.26
CA SER A 42 -8.62 -2.10 -3.51
C SER A 42 -9.90 -2.09 -4.36
N TYR A 43 -9.80 -2.32 -5.67
CA TYR A 43 -10.93 -2.53 -6.58
C TYR A 43 -10.98 -4.01 -7.00
N SER A 44 -11.67 -4.81 -6.22
CA SER A 44 -11.65 -6.28 -6.30
C SER A 44 -12.50 -6.90 -7.42
N GLY A 45 -13.17 -6.06 -8.23
CA GLY A 45 -13.93 -6.55 -9.37
C GLY A 45 -15.24 -7.25 -9.00
N MET A 46 -15.75 -8.08 -9.91
CA MET A 46 -17.09 -8.66 -9.85
C MET A 46 -17.26 -9.64 -8.68
N GLU A 47 -16.24 -10.46 -8.41
CA GLU A 47 -16.25 -11.46 -7.34
C GLU A 47 -15.77 -10.94 -5.98
N GLY A 48 -15.60 -9.62 -5.83
CA GLY A 48 -15.08 -9.02 -4.61
C GLY A 48 -15.89 -9.35 -3.36
N GLY A 49 -17.21 -9.46 -3.48
CA GLY A 49 -18.07 -9.83 -2.36
C GLY A 49 -17.85 -11.28 -1.91
N THR A 50 -17.73 -12.21 -2.85
CA THR A 50 -17.42 -13.62 -2.58
C THR A 50 -16.05 -13.74 -1.89
N ALA A 51 -15.02 -13.14 -2.49
CA ALA A 51 -13.67 -13.18 -1.94
C ALA A 51 -13.58 -12.57 -0.52
N LEU A 52 -14.28 -11.45 -0.28
CA LEU A 52 -14.35 -10.85 1.05
C LEU A 52 -14.99 -11.79 2.06
N ALA A 53 -16.12 -12.42 1.70
CA ALA A 53 -16.81 -13.34 2.58
C ALA A 53 -15.92 -14.55 2.93
N GLU A 54 -15.25 -15.14 1.94
CA GLU A 54 -14.34 -16.28 2.14
C GLU A 54 -13.20 -15.95 3.11
N VAL A 55 -12.62 -14.75 2.98
CA VAL A 55 -11.58 -14.26 3.91
C VAL A 55 -12.18 -14.03 5.29
N LEU A 56 -13.26 -13.27 5.41
CA LEU A 56 -13.84 -12.91 6.72
C LEU A 56 -14.33 -14.12 7.53
N PHE A 57 -14.83 -15.15 6.85
CA PHE A 57 -15.31 -16.38 7.49
C PHE A 57 -14.25 -17.49 7.55
N GLY A 58 -13.03 -17.21 7.13
CA GLY A 58 -11.90 -18.13 7.26
C GLY A 58 -11.90 -19.30 6.29
N ALA A 59 -12.71 -19.26 5.21
CA ALA A 59 -12.68 -20.25 4.16
C ALA A 59 -11.40 -20.16 3.30
N VAL A 60 -10.84 -18.95 3.20
CA VAL A 60 -9.58 -18.67 2.50
C VAL A 60 -8.67 -17.84 3.40
N ASN A 61 -7.41 -18.24 3.49
CA ASN A 61 -6.39 -17.45 4.17
C ASN A 61 -5.95 -16.27 3.31
N PRO A 62 -5.98 -15.02 3.81
CA PRO A 62 -5.53 -13.87 3.04
C PRO A 62 -4.02 -13.95 2.78
N SER A 63 -3.62 -13.93 1.52
CA SER A 63 -2.22 -13.95 1.07
C SER A 63 -1.77 -12.62 0.47
N GLY A 64 -2.70 -11.73 0.15
CA GLY A 64 -2.42 -10.42 -0.44
C GLY A 64 -1.55 -9.54 0.43
N LYS A 65 -0.65 -8.80 -0.22
CA LYS A 65 0.22 -7.80 0.41
C LYS A 65 -0.05 -6.44 -0.23
N LEU A 66 0.09 -5.38 0.56
CA LEU A 66 -0.06 -4.02 0.06
C LEU A 66 0.92 -3.74 -1.07
N ALA A 67 0.39 -3.32 -2.21
CA ALA A 67 1.18 -2.92 -3.38
C ALA A 67 1.64 -1.44 -3.31
N GLU A 68 1.32 -0.77 -2.22
CA GLU A 68 1.64 0.63 -1.97
C GLU A 68 1.83 0.90 -0.47
N THR A 69 2.49 2.00 -0.14
CA THR A 69 2.61 2.45 1.24
C THR A 69 1.38 3.26 1.61
N LEU A 70 0.74 2.93 2.72
CA LEU A 70 -0.35 3.71 3.30
C LEU A 70 0.25 4.67 4.35
N PRO A 71 0.35 5.98 4.06
CA PRO A 71 0.97 6.93 4.96
C PRO A 71 0.03 7.33 6.10
N GLU A 72 0.59 7.72 7.24
CA GLU A 72 -0.19 8.40 8.28
C GLU A 72 -0.72 9.73 7.75
N GLU A 73 0.13 10.48 7.06
CA GLU A 73 -0.22 11.74 6.40
C GLU A 73 0.45 11.81 5.03
N ILE A 74 -0.26 12.36 4.05
CA ILE A 74 0.33 12.60 2.73
C ILE A 74 1.38 13.71 2.87
N PRO A 75 2.66 13.44 2.56
CA PRO A 75 3.74 14.42 2.66
C PRO A 75 3.44 15.70 1.87
N GLU A 76 3.86 16.84 2.41
CA GLU A 76 3.58 18.13 1.80
C GLU A 76 4.15 18.27 0.39
N CYS A 77 5.30 17.66 0.11
CA CYS A 77 5.91 17.64 -1.22
C CYS A 77 5.01 17.01 -2.30
N PHE A 78 4.13 16.08 -1.92
CA PHE A 78 3.15 15.49 -2.85
C PHE A 78 1.84 16.28 -2.94
N ARG A 79 1.62 17.24 -2.06
CA ARG A 79 0.38 18.05 -2.04
C ARG A 79 0.44 19.30 -2.91
N LYS A 80 1.64 19.83 -3.18
CA LYS A 80 1.82 21.14 -3.83
C LYS A 80 2.26 21.01 -5.30
N GLU A 81 3.49 21.35 -5.56
CA GLU A 81 3.97 21.58 -6.93
C GLU A 81 4.27 20.29 -7.70
N ALA A 82 4.62 19.22 -7.00
CA ALA A 82 4.98 17.96 -7.64
C ALA A 82 3.75 17.15 -8.09
N TYR A 83 2.65 17.17 -7.33
CA TYR A 83 1.47 16.38 -7.64
C TYR A 83 0.48 17.11 -8.56
N PHE A 84 0.29 18.42 -8.37
CA PHE A 84 -0.58 19.22 -9.22
C PHE A 84 0.26 19.89 -10.32
N PRO A 85 0.17 19.40 -11.56
CA PRO A 85 1.01 19.91 -12.62
C PRO A 85 0.72 21.38 -12.90
N GLY A 86 1.75 22.19 -12.76
CA GLY A 86 1.78 23.57 -13.21
C GLY A 86 0.95 24.58 -12.42
N ARG A 87 1.01 25.81 -12.85
CA ARG A 87 0.13 26.91 -12.43
C ARG A 87 -1.27 26.74 -13.01
N PRO A 88 -2.28 27.39 -12.44
CA PRO A 88 -3.59 27.46 -13.06
C PRO A 88 -3.50 27.96 -14.50
N LEU A 89 -4.17 27.27 -15.43
CA LEU A 89 -4.23 27.68 -16.82
C LEU A 89 -4.93 29.04 -16.95
N THR A 90 -4.38 29.91 -17.80
CA THR A 90 -5.05 31.14 -18.23
C THR A 90 -6.27 30.79 -19.10
N ASP A 91 -7.21 31.72 -19.24
CA ASP A 91 -8.40 31.49 -20.06
C ASP A 91 -8.08 31.30 -21.56
N ALA A 92 -6.98 31.85 -22.03
CA ALA A 92 -6.46 31.59 -23.38
C ALA A 92 -5.97 30.17 -23.54
N GLU A 93 -5.22 29.65 -22.55
CA GLU A 93 -4.70 28.28 -22.54
C GLU A 93 -5.78 27.24 -22.38
N LYS A 94 -6.84 27.51 -21.62
CA LYS A 94 -8.02 26.62 -21.48
C LYS A 94 -8.76 26.39 -22.80
N LYS A 95 -8.66 27.35 -23.72
CA LYS A 95 -9.28 27.25 -25.07
C LYS A 95 -8.49 26.35 -26.02
N HIS A 96 -7.23 26.08 -25.73
CA HIS A 96 -6.39 25.16 -26.51
C HIS A 96 -6.42 23.78 -25.86
N MET A 97 -7.08 22.80 -26.50
CA MET A 97 -7.15 21.40 -26.04
C MET A 97 -5.77 20.71 -25.88
N ASN A 98 -4.69 21.38 -26.32
CA ASN A 98 -3.31 20.91 -26.27
C ASN A 98 -2.45 21.70 -25.28
N ALA A 99 -3.03 22.28 -24.22
CA ALA A 99 -2.22 22.93 -23.18
C ALA A 99 -1.34 21.88 -22.49
N HIS A 100 -0.03 21.93 -22.75
CA HIS A 100 0.93 21.04 -22.13
C HIS A 100 1.21 21.51 -20.70
N LEU A 101 0.80 20.70 -19.72
CA LEU A 101 1.17 20.90 -18.34
C LEU A 101 2.49 20.17 -18.07
N THR A 102 3.42 20.83 -17.41
CA THR A 102 4.69 20.22 -17.00
C THR A 102 4.57 19.76 -15.56
N GLN A 103 4.80 18.48 -15.32
CA GLN A 103 4.96 17.92 -13.99
C GLN A 103 6.43 17.58 -13.76
N THR A 104 6.97 18.03 -12.63
CA THR A 104 8.35 17.78 -12.25
C THR A 104 8.41 16.71 -11.17
N TYR A 105 9.11 15.61 -11.47
CA TYR A 105 9.38 14.53 -10.50
C TYR A 105 10.66 14.82 -9.73
N ALA A 106 10.59 15.74 -8.77
CA ALA A 106 11.75 16.22 -8.02
C ALA A 106 12.37 15.13 -7.12
N GLU A 107 11.59 14.12 -6.73
CA GLU A 107 12.02 12.98 -5.94
C GLU A 107 12.90 11.98 -6.71
N GLY A 108 12.93 12.05 -8.03
CA GLY A 108 13.68 11.14 -8.90
C GLY A 108 13.26 9.68 -8.71
N ILE A 109 14.23 8.80 -8.38
CA ILE A 109 13.94 7.37 -8.15
C ILE A 109 13.32 7.07 -6.77
N PHE A 110 13.28 8.07 -5.89
CA PHE A 110 12.77 7.92 -4.52
C PHE A 110 11.27 8.17 -4.47
N VAL A 111 10.49 7.33 -5.13
CA VAL A 111 9.02 7.36 -5.13
C VAL A 111 8.45 6.23 -4.26
N GLY A 112 7.23 6.40 -3.75
CA GLY A 112 6.55 5.41 -2.92
C GLY A 112 7.34 5.05 -1.67
N TYR A 113 7.46 3.77 -1.34
CA TYR A 113 8.15 3.30 -0.13
C TYR A 113 9.60 3.80 -0.02
N ARG A 114 10.33 3.94 -1.14
CA ARG A 114 11.70 4.45 -1.15
C ARG A 114 11.81 5.88 -0.63
N TYR A 115 10.79 6.70 -0.89
CA TYR A 115 10.74 8.07 -0.39
C TYR A 115 10.57 8.09 1.14
N TYR A 116 9.62 7.31 1.65
CA TYR A 116 9.35 7.22 3.07
C TYR A 116 10.56 6.69 3.85
N GLU A 117 11.19 5.63 3.36
CA GLU A 117 12.38 5.04 3.97
C GLU A 117 13.58 6.00 3.97
N LYS A 118 13.90 6.59 2.80
CA LYS A 118 15.01 7.55 2.67
C LYS A 118 14.85 8.72 3.63
N ASN A 119 13.66 9.24 3.78
CA ASN A 119 13.38 10.42 4.60
C ASN A 119 12.97 10.05 6.04
N ARG A 120 12.92 8.76 6.38
CA ARG A 120 12.51 8.23 7.70
C ARG A 120 11.14 8.77 8.13
N ILE A 121 10.21 8.83 7.20
CA ILE A 121 8.85 9.29 7.45
C ILE A 121 8.02 8.11 7.94
N PRO A 122 7.36 8.22 9.11
CA PRO A 122 6.49 7.17 9.61
C PRO A 122 5.31 6.92 8.67
N VAL A 123 4.90 5.66 8.58
CA VAL A 123 3.79 5.21 7.75
C VAL A 123 2.84 4.35 8.57
N GLN A 124 1.56 4.39 8.24
CA GLN A 124 0.57 3.56 8.91
C GLN A 124 0.77 2.07 8.58
N PHE A 125 0.95 1.78 7.28
CA PHE A 125 1.29 0.44 6.79
C PHE A 125 2.29 0.56 5.64
N CYS A 126 3.36 -0.21 5.70
CA CYS A 126 4.39 -0.18 4.66
C CYS A 126 3.99 -0.97 3.41
N PHE A 127 4.61 -0.65 2.28
CA PHE A 127 4.59 -1.51 1.10
C PHE A 127 4.93 -2.95 1.48
N GLY A 128 4.17 -3.91 0.97
CA GLY A 128 4.37 -5.33 1.27
C GLY A 128 3.76 -5.80 2.60
N HIS A 129 3.14 -4.91 3.39
CA HIS A 129 2.43 -5.31 4.60
C HIS A 129 1.20 -6.17 4.27
N GLY A 130 0.98 -7.18 5.08
CA GLY A 130 -0.22 -8.02 5.02
C GLY A 130 -0.08 -9.18 6.00
N LEU A 131 -1.11 -9.37 6.82
CA LEU A 131 -1.19 -10.45 7.79
C LEU A 131 -1.73 -11.73 7.15
N SER A 132 -1.51 -12.85 7.82
CA SER A 132 -1.98 -14.18 7.43
C SER A 132 -2.66 -14.83 8.64
N TYR A 133 -3.53 -15.80 8.40
CA TYR A 133 -4.12 -16.65 9.45
C TYR A 133 -3.21 -17.80 9.84
N THR A 134 -2.04 -17.92 9.19
CA THR A 134 -0.99 -18.87 9.52
C THR A 134 0.36 -18.18 9.60
N ASP A 135 1.37 -18.87 10.12
CA ASP A 135 2.70 -18.34 10.32
C ASP A 135 3.72 -18.99 9.36
N PHE A 136 4.72 -18.21 8.96
CA PHE A 136 5.79 -18.66 8.09
C PHE A 136 7.15 -18.40 8.71
N THR A 137 8.07 -19.34 8.55
CA THR A 137 9.50 -19.13 8.82
C THR A 137 10.27 -19.00 7.51
N TYR A 138 11.35 -18.22 7.57
CA TYR A 138 12.23 -17.93 6.44
C TYR A 138 13.66 -18.34 6.86
N ASP A 139 14.16 -19.40 6.23
CA ASP A 139 15.43 -20.02 6.63
C ASP A 139 16.35 -20.22 5.42
N ASN A 140 17.61 -20.58 5.70
CA ASN A 140 18.59 -21.01 4.71
C ASN A 140 18.85 -19.99 3.59
N LEU A 141 18.87 -18.69 3.91
CA LEU A 141 19.22 -17.66 2.93
C LEU A 141 20.63 -17.91 2.39
N LYS A 142 20.75 -18.08 1.07
CA LYS A 142 22.00 -18.15 0.32
C LYS A 142 21.99 -17.08 -0.76
N ILE A 143 23.11 -16.39 -0.90
CA ILE A 143 23.31 -15.36 -1.93
C ILE A 143 24.61 -15.67 -2.63
N GLU A 144 24.55 -15.97 -3.92
CA GLU A 144 25.71 -16.28 -4.75
C GLU A 144 25.82 -15.27 -5.90
N GLU A 145 27.00 -14.72 -6.12
CA GLU A 145 27.24 -13.81 -7.22
C GLU A 145 27.35 -14.59 -8.53
N ILE A 146 26.58 -14.17 -9.54
CA ILE A 146 26.64 -14.73 -10.89
C ILE A 146 27.47 -13.78 -11.76
N PRO A 147 28.71 -14.16 -12.17
CA PRO A 147 29.51 -13.34 -13.04
C PRO A 147 28.85 -13.15 -14.40
N SER A 148 28.68 -11.92 -14.85
CA SER A 148 28.14 -11.58 -16.18
C SER A 148 29.23 -10.97 -17.06
N LYS A 149 29.40 -11.51 -18.27
CA LYS A 149 30.34 -10.97 -19.27
C LYS A 149 29.78 -9.73 -20.00
N ALA A 150 28.50 -9.44 -19.89
CA ALA A 150 27.81 -8.45 -20.73
C ALA A 150 27.27 -7.22 -19.98
N ARG A 151 27.07 -7.32 -18.65
CA ARG A 151 26.51 -6.26 -17.78
C ARG A 151 27.04 -6.39 -16.35
N ALA A 152 26.49 -5.58 -15.43
CA ALA A 152 26.75 -5.77 -14.00
C ALA A 152 26.44 -7.21 -13.57
N ASN A 153 27.24 -7.74 -12.63
CA ASN A 153 27.03 -9.07 -12.06
C ASN A 153 25.61 -9.19 -11.47
N GLY A 154 25.02 -10.36 -11.62
CA GLY A 154 23.75 -10.72 -10.99
C GLY A 154 23.99 -11.44 -9.66
N PHE A 155 22.91 -11.69 -8.96
CA PHE A 155 22.93 -12.52 -7.76
C PHE A 155 21.87 -13.61 -7.88
N ASP A 156 22.24 -14.84 -7.51
CA ASP A 156 21.28 -15.91 -7.23
C ASP A 156 20.95 -15.87 -5.75
N VAL A 157 19.65 -15.71 -5.45
CA VAL A 157 19.16 -15.61 -4.08
C VAL A 157 18.19 -16.75 -3.82
N GLN A 158 18.55 -17.63 -2.91
CA GLN A 158 17.76 -18.80 -2.51
C GLN A 158 17.40 -18.69 -1.04
N LEU A 159 16.15 -18.99 -0.71
CA LEU A 159 15.71 -19.14 0.67
C LEU A 159 14.65 -20.23 0.78
N GLN A 160 14.47 -20.75 1.96
CA GLN A 160 13.43 -21.70 2.30
C GLN A 160 12.31 -20.98 3.04
N VAL A 161 11.09 -21.07 2.53
CA VAL A 161 9.87 -20.62 3.21
C VAL A 161 9.11 -21.86 3.69
N ARG A 162 8.72 -21.87 4.95
CA ARG A 162 7.95 -22.96 5.54
C ARG A 162 6.72 -22.39 6.26
N ASN A 163 5.55 -22.93 5.94
CA ASN A 163 4.36 -22.70 6.75
C ASN A 163 4.49 -23.53 8.04
N VAL A 164 4.43 -22.89 9.19
CA VAL A 164 4.54 -23.50 10.52
C VAL A 164 3.26 -23.40 11.34
N GLY A 165 2.22 -22.75 10.79
CA GLY A 165 0.92 -22.68 11.42
C GLY A 165 0.03 -23.88 11.07
N ALA A 166 -1.22 -23.81 11.52
CA ALA A 166 -2.20 -24.90 11.38
C ALA A 166 -3.06 -24.81 10.10
N LEU A 167 -3.04 -23.68 9.41
CA LEU A 167 -3.83 -23.44 8.21
C LEU A 167 -2.96 -23.44 6.96
N GLU A 168 -3.54 -23.80 5.84
CA GLU A 168 -2.89 -23.64 4.54
C GLU A 168 -2.72 -22.16 4.18
N GLY A 169 -1.59 -21.82 3.55
CA GLY A 169 -1.29 -20.44 3.14
C GLY A 169 -0.10 -20.34 2.20
#